data_daf77c121280f70bce930944991189b4
#
_entry.id   daf77c121280f70bce930944991189b4
#
_cell.length_a   1.000
_cell.length_b   1.000
_cell.length_c   1.000
_cell.angle_alpha   90.00
_cell.angle_beta   90.00
_cell.angle_gamma   90.00
#
_symmetry.space_group_name_H-M   'P 1'
#
loop_
_entity.id
_entity.type
_entity.pdbx_description
1 polymer ?
#
loop_
_entity_poly.entity_id
_entity_poly.type
_entity_poly.pdbx_seq_one_letter_code
_entity_poly.pdbx_strand_id
1 'polypeptide(L)'
;MQILRKVSVFWKSVFLLMMIALPSALAAQESGKGEFYGSVDLSSKHLWRGIPAGESPMVKPTVGLNMGNFDVYLWGAWDFEDTYREVNIGLSYTVENLTLELMDYFYPWSKDDIFKLGNNATTHQVELIATYEFEKIPVHITGGTFIYGDDKNWKGKQAFSTYFEGGYTHEFDERNSLSAVAGFSVGKGMYTDYTKNFGIVNLTAEYTRLFTVFNYDLPATVSYTYNPYLEKSWAYVTLSFGF
;
A
#
# COMPACT_ATOMS: atom_id res chain seq x y z
N MET A 1 -9.40 30.20 -5.56
CA MET A 1 -10.76 29.90 -5.07
C MET A 1 -11.27 28.51 -5.49
N GLN A 2 -10.89 27.96 -6.65
CA GLN A 2 -11.27 26.57 -7.04
C GLN A 2 -10.54 25.47 -6.25
N ILE A 3 -9.28 25.67 -5.85
CA ILE A 3 -8.47 24.70 -5.08
C ILE A 3 -9.07 24.46 -3.69
N LEU A 4 -9.44 25.53 -2.97
CA LEU A 4 -10.07 25.43 -1.64
C LEU A 4 -11.44 24.70 -1.68
N ARG A 5 -12.15 24.76 -2.81
CA ARG A 5 -13.43 24.06 -2.99
C ARG A 5 -13.26 22.55 -3.22
N LYS A 6 -12.20 22.16 -3.94
CA LYS A 6 -11.87 20.74 -4.17
C LYS A 6 -11.37 20.04 -2.90
N VAL A 7 -10.50 20.70 -2.12
CA VAL A 7 -10.03 20.24 -0.81
C VAL A 7 -11.21 20.06 0.15
N SER A 8 -12.17 20.96 0.16
CA SER A 8 -13.37 20.88 1.02
C SER A 8 -14.29 19.70 0.69
N VAL A 9 -14.43 19.31 -0.58
CA VAL A 9 -15.24 18.16 -0.98
C VAL A 9 -14.57 16.85 -0.59
N PHE A 10 -13.25 16.77 -0.78
CA PHE A 10 -12.43 15.62 -0.40
C PHE A 10 -12.54 15.33 1.11
N TRP A 11 -12.24 16.31 1.96
CA TRP A 11 -12.32 16.15 3.42
C TRP A 11 -13.74 15.76 3.89
N LYS A 12 -14.77 16.25 3.21
CA LYS A 12 -16.15 15.85 3.49
C LYS A 12 -16.42 14.37 3.14
N SER A 13 -15.84 13.87 2.05
CA SER A 13 -16.04 12.48 1.64
C SER A 13 -15.26 11.51 2.53
N VAL A 14 -14.01 11.84 2.91
CA VAL A 14 -13.22 11.07 3.88
C VAL A 14 -13.90 11.08 5.25
N PHE A 15 -14.36 12.24 5.72
CA PHE A 15 -15.09 12.36 6.98
C PHE A 15 -16.41 11.60 6.96
N LEU A 16 -17.14 11.61 5.85
CA LEU A 16 -18.38 10.86 5.68
C LEU A 16 -18.14 9.34 5.67
N LEU A 17 -17.07 8.86 5.01
CA LEU A 17 -16.66 7.45 5.04
C LEU A 17 -16.26 7.01 6.46
N MET A 18 -15.49 7.83 7.18
CA MET A 18 -15.17 7.58 8.60
C MET A 18 -16.44 7.54 9.47
N MET A 19 -17.38 8.45 9.26
CA MET A 19 -18.65 8.52 10.02
C MET A 19 -19.58 7.34 9.74
N ILE A 20 -19.51 6.73 8.55
CA ILE A 20 -20.31 5.55 8.18
C ILE A 20 -19.63 4.26 8.70
N ALA A 21 -18.31 4.18 8.66
CA ALA A 21 -17.56 3.03 9.13
C ALA A 21 -17.52 2.91 10.67
N LEU A 22 -17.47 4.04 11.38
CA LEU A 22 -17.36 4.08 12.85
C LEU A 22 -18.48 3.33 13.59
N PRO A 23 -19.78 3.50 13.27
CA PRO A 23 -20.85 2.78 13.98
C PRO A 23 -20.85 1.27 13.75
N SER A 24 -20.51 0.82 12.54
CA SER A 24 -20.42 -0.61 12.23
C SER A 24 -19.21 -1.27 12.87
N ALA A 25 -18.09 -0.55 12.98
CA ALA A 25 -16.90 -0.99 13.67
C ALA A 25 -17.11 -1.11 15.19
N LEU A 26 -17.77 -0.11 15.82
CA LEU A 26 -18.12 -0.16 17.23
C LEU A 26 -19.08 -1.32 17.54
N ALA A 27 -20.06 -1.59 16.67
CA ALA A 27 -20.99 -2.71 16.83
C ALA A 27 -20.28 -4.08 16.66
N ALA A 28 -19.28 -4.19 15.80
CA ALA A 28 -18.46 -5.39 15.65
C ALA A 28 -17.55 -5.63 16.88
N GLN A 29 -16.98 -4.58 17.43
CA GLN A 29 -16.17 -4.64 18.64
C GLN A 29 -16.99 -5.03 19.88
N GLU A 30 -18.20 -4.47 20.06
CA GLU A 30 -19.12 -4.85 21.14
C GLU A 30 -19.57 -6.31 21.06
N SER A 31 -19.65 -6.88 19.86
CA SER A 31 -20.02 -8.29 19.66
C SER A 31 -18.86 -9.27 19.86
N GLY A 32 -17.62 -8.79 20.08
CA GLY A 32 -16.39 -9.62 20.18
C GLY A 32 -16.04 -10.35 18.88
N LYS A 33 -16.59 -9.91 17.75
CA LYS A 33 -16.42 -10.57 16.44
C LYS A 33 -15.38 -9.91 15.53
N GLY A 34 -14.79 -8.79 15.94
CA GLY A 34 -13.76 -8.11 15.15
C GLY A 34 -13.10 -6.97 15.90
N GLU A 35 -11.89 -6.63 15.47
CA GLU A 35 -11.08 -5.51 15.96
C GLU A 35 -10.95 -4.46 14.86
N PHE A 36 -11.40 -3.25 15.15
CA PHE A 36 -11.25 -2.11 14.25
C PHE A 36 -9.91 -1.43 14.50
N TYR A 37 -9.24 -1.06 13.43
CA TYR A 37 -8.00 -0.31 13.50
C TYR A 37 -7.95 0.80 12.46
N GLY A 38 -7.07 1.77 12.70
CA GLY A 38 -6.83 2.84 11.75
C GLY A 38 -5.45 3.44 11.90
N SER A 39 -4.96 4.01 10.82
CA SER A 39 -3.71 4.76 10.81
C SER A 39 -3.72 5.89 9.78
N VAL A 40 -2.79 6.81 9.95
CA VAL A 40 -2.48 7.85 8.96
C VAL A 40 -0.98 7.97 8.87
N ASP A 41 -0.42 7.73 7.68
CA ASP A 41 0.97 8.03 7.40
C ASP A 41 1.10 9.40 6.73
N LEU A 42 2.08 10.18 7.19
CA LEU A 42 2.58 11.37 6.51
C LEU A 42 3.94 11.05 5.91
N SER A 43 4.04 11.04 4.60
CA SER A 43 5.26 10.67 3.90
C SER A 43 5.75 11.79 2.99
N SER A 44 7.06 12.05 3.01
CA SER A 44 7.66 13.03 2.10
C SER A 44 7.65 12.57 0.64
N LYS A 45 7.50 11.27 0.40
CA LYS A 45 7.35 10.64 -0.92
C LYS A 45 6.71 9.26 -0.75
N HIS A 46 6.02 8.79 -1.78
CA HIS A 46 5.53 7.40 -1.82
C HIS A 46 6.27 6.62 -2.90
N LEU A 47 6.84 5.49 -2.49
CA LEU A 47 7.37 4.48 -3.39
C LEU A 47 6.63 3.16 -3.16
N TRP A 48 6.21 2.56 -4.24
CA TRP A 48 5.60 1.24 -4.23
C TRP A 48 6.43 0.28 -5.07
N ARG A 49 7.05 -0.72 -4.41
CA ARG A 49 7.92 -1.73 -5.05
C ARG A 49 9.00 -1.10 -5.95
N GLY A 50 9.63 -0.02 -5.47
CA GLY A 50 10.66 0.71 -6.20
C GLY A 50 10.15 1.66 -7.29
N ILE A 51 8.84 1.81 -7.44
CA ILE A 51 8.21 2.74 -8.40
C ILE A 51 7.73 3.98 -7.64
N PRO A 52 8.16 5.19 -8.03
CA PRO A 52 7.66 6.41 -7.40
C PRO A 52 6.20 6.69 -7.80
N ALA A 53 5.39 7.09 -6.83
CA ALA A 53 4.01 7.49 -7.00
C ALA A 53 3.81 8.91 -6.44
N GLY A 54 3.29 9.81 -7.25
CA GLY A 54 3.16 11.24 -6.93
C GLY A 54 4.50 11.99 -6.90
N GLU A 55 4.42 13.32 -6.94
CA GLU A 55 5.59 14.21 -7.02
C GLU A 55 5.84 14.98 -5.72
N SER A 56 4.89 15.02 -4.81
CA SER A 56 4.95 15.79 -3.56
C SER A 56 4.71 14.93 -2.32
N PRO A 57 4.92 15.47 -1.10
CA PRO A 57 4.52 14.81 0.14
C PRO A 57 3.05 14.41 0.11
N MET A 58 2.70 13.34 0.83
CA MET A 58 1.35 12.80 0.80
C MET A 58 0.86 12.30 2.15
N VAL A 59 -0.45 12.21 2.27
CA VAL A 59 -1.16 11.59 3.38
C VAL A 59 -1.73 10.25 2.92
N LYS A 60 -1.53 9.22 3.76
CA LYS A 60 -1.94 7.83 3.47
C LYS A 60 -2.77 7.27 4.65
N PRO A 61 -4.09 7.48 4.67
CA PRO A 61 -4.96 6.89 5.67
C PRO A 61 -5.21 5.41 5.40
N THR A 62 -5.34 4.64 6.48
CA THR A 62 -5.81 3.25 6.49
C THR A 62 -6.93 3.11 7.51
N VAL A 63 -7.96 2.34 7.18
CA VAL A 63 -8.96 1.86 8.13
C VAL A 63 -9.25 0.40 7.82
N GLY A 64 -9.36 -0.43 8.85
CA GLY A 64 -9.57 -1.85 8.67
C GLY A 64 -10.33 -2.51 9.79
N LEU A 65 -10.77 -3.73 9.52
CA LEU A 65 -11.47 -4.61 10.45
C LEU A 65 -10.83 -6.00 10.38
N ASN A 66 -10.19 -6.40 11.46
CA ASN A 66 -9.67 -7.73 11.65
C ASN A 66 -10.74 -8.64 12.27
N MET A 67 -10.97 -9.81 11.69
CA MET A 67 -11.94 -10.81 12.12
C MET A 67 -11.25 -12.17 12.31
N GLY A 68 -10.21 -12.19 13.13
CA GLY A 68 -9.39 -13.37 13.36
C GLY A 68 -8.46 -13.65 12.20
N ASN A 69 -8.73 -14.69 11.41
CA ASN A 69 -7.90 -15.00 10.25
C ASN A 69 -8.19 -14.11 9.02
N PHE A 70 -9.33 -13.41 9.01
CA PHE A 70 -9.70 -12.50 7.94
C PHE A 70 -9.40 -11.05 8.33
N ASP A 71 -8.91 -10.28 7.38
CA ASP A 71 -8.77 -8.84 7.47
C ASP A 71 -9.32 -8.18 6.21
N VAL A 72 -10.05 -7.07 6.41
CA VAL A 72 -10.53 -6.22 5.31
C VAL A 72 -10.18 -4.78 5.62
N TYR A 73 -9.60 -4.09 4.64
CA TYR A 73 -9.20 -2.71 4.85
C TYR A 73 -9.36 -1.84 3.61
N LEU A 74 -9.45 -0.55 3.88
CA LEU A 74 -9.34 0.52 2.90
C LEU A 74 -8.05 1.28 3.18
N TRP A 75 -7.27 1.48 2.14
CA TRP A 75 -6.08 2.31 2.15
C TRP A 75 -6.22 3.40 1.10
N GLY A 76 -5.65 4.57 1.36
CA GLY A 76 -5.64 5.64 0.39
C GLY A 76 -4.32 6.40 0.38
N ALA A 77 -4.05 7.10 -0.72
CA ALA A 77 -2.93 8.02 -0.85
C ALA A 77 -3.33 9.26 -1.65
N TRP A 78 -2.96 10.43 -1.13
CA TRP A 78 -3.14 11.72 -1.78
C TRP A 78 -1.91 12.56 -1.58
N ASP A 79 -1.34 13.04 -2.65
CA ASP A 79 -0.25 14.00 -2.59
C ASP A 79 -0.79 15.45 -2.48
N PHE A 80 0.00 16.35 -1.90
CA PHE A 80 -0.43 17.73 -1.63
C PHE A 80 -0.56 18.59 -2.90
N GLU A 81 0.05 18.21 -4.00
CA GLU A 81 -0.04 18.91 -5.29
C GLU A 81 -1.20 18.40 -6.16
N ASP A 82 -1.94 17.38 -5.69
CA ASP A 82 -3.07 16.78 -6.41
C ASP A 82 -2.66 16.13 -7.75
N THR A 83 -1.42 15.61 -7.79
CA THR A 83 -0.87 14.89 -8.94
C THR A 83 -1.05 13.38 -8.85
N TYR A 84 -1.35 12.86 -7.64
CA TYR A 84 -1.56 11.45 -7.38
C TYR A 84 -2.71 11.21 -6.42
N ARG A 85 -3.54 10.23 -6.76
CA ARG A 85 -4.64 9.75 -5.92
C ARG A 85 -4.78 8.25 -6.11
N GLU A 86 -4.91 7.55 -4.99
CA GLU A 86 -5.12 6.11 -4.97
C GLU A 86 -6.06 5.74 -3.83
N VAL A 87 -6.91 4.74 -4.06
CA VAL A 87 -7.76 4.10 -3.05
C VAL A 87 -7.70 2.61 -3.30
N ASN A 88 -7.33 1.85 -2.29
CA ASN A 88 -7.22 0.39 -2.39
C ASN A 88 -8.18 -0.28 -1.42
N ILE A 89 -8.68 -1.43 -1.83
CA ILE A 89 -9.45 -2.34 -0.98
C ILE A 89 -8.66 -3.64 -0.89
N GLY A 90 -8.24 -3.99 0.33
CA GLY A 90 -7.56 -5.26 0.63
C GLY A 90 -8.49 -6.23 1.35
N LEU A 91 -8.44 -7.50 0.95
CA LEU A 91 -9.04 -8.62 1.65
C LEU A 91 -7.99 -9.68 1.82
N SER A 92 -7.64 -10.02 3.05
CA SER A 92 -6.64 -11.05 3.33
C SER A 92 -7.17 -12.16 4.23
N TYR A 93 -6.54 -13.31 4.11
CA TYR A 93 -6.72 -14.47 4.96
C TYR A 93 -5.37 -15.04 5.35
N THR A 94 -5.15 -15.10 6.67
CA THR A 94 -3.89 -15.61 7.24
C THR A 94 -4.11 -16.96 7.87
N VAL A 95 -3.31 -17.94 7.50
CA VAL A 95 -3.25 -19.27 8.12
C VAL A 95 -1.82 -19.58 8.48
N GLU A 96 -1.55 -19.77 9.76
CA GLU A 96 -0.18 -19.93 10.28
C GLU A 96 0.69 -18.75 9.80
N ASN A 97 1.71 -19.02 9.03
CA ASN A 97 2.69 -18.05 8.53
C ASN A 97 2.42 -17.60 7.08
N LEU A 98 1.31 -18.06 6.49
CA LEU A 98 0.94 -17.72 5.12
C LEU A 98 -0.25 -16.76 5.11
N THR A 99 -0.07 -15.60 4.51
CA THR A 99 -1.14 -14.66 4.18
C THR A 99 -1.41 -14.67 2.69
N LEU A 100 -2.67 -14.88 2.33
CA LEU A 100 -3.18 -14.70 0.98
C LEU A 100 -4.02 -13.44 0.94
N GLU A 101 -3.79 -12.57 -0.03
CA GLU A 101 -4.46 -11.29 -0.15
C GLU A 101 -4.96 -11.05 -1.57
N LEU A 102 -6.17 -10.53 -1.68
CA LEU A 102 -6.74 -9.95 -2.88
C LEU A 102 -6.79 -8.43 -2.70
N MET A 103 -6.03 -7.72 -3.51
CA MET A 103 -5.92 -6.28 -3.48
C MET A 103 -6.52 -5.67 -4.75
N ASP A 104 -7.43 -4.73 -4.60
CA ASP A 104 -7.91 -3.87 -5.69
C ASP A 104 -7.30 -2.48 -5.55
N TYR A 105 -6.45 -2.13 -6.49
CA TYR A 105 -5.86 -0.80 -6.65
C TYR A 105 -6.76 0.02 -7.55
N PHE A 106 -7.18 1.18 -7.08
CA PHE A 106 -8.03 2.09 -7.82
C PHE A 106 -7.46 3.51 -7.85
N TYR A 107 -7.40 4.09 -9.04
CA TYR A 107 -6.88 5.44 -9.28
C TYR A 107 -8.00 6.40 -9.68
N PRO A 108 -8.59 7.17 -8.72
CA PRO A 108 -9.79 7.97 -8.95
C PRO A 108 -9.47 9.29 -9.65
N TRP A 109 -9.44 9.31 -10.96
CA TRP A 109 -9.33 10.53 -11.75
C TRP A 109 -10.68 11.22 -11.96
N SER A 110 -11.77 10.46 -11.98
CA SER A 110 -13.16 10.90 -12.07
C SER A 110 -14.02 10.18 -11.02
N LYS A 111 -15.04 10.86 -10.51
CA LYS A 111 -15.99 10.26 -9.55
C LYS A 111 -16.79 9.07 -10.09
N ASP A 112 -16.91 8.97 -11.41
CA ASP A 112 -17.66 7.89 -12.06
C ASP A 112 -16.78 6.67 -12.39
N ASP A 113 -15.47 6.77 -12.18
CA ASP A 113 -14.52 5.71 -12.56
C ASP A 113 -14.63 4.48 -11.67
N ILE A 114 -15.00 4.63 -10.39
CA ILE A 114 -15.17 3.53 -9.43
C ILE A 114 -16.20 2.48 -9.88
N PHE A 115 -17.16 2.85 -10.70
CA PHE A 115 -18.19 1.93 -11.21
C PHE A 115 -17.87 1.37 -12.61
N LYS A 116 -16.73 1.75 -13.17
CA LYS A 116 -16.28 1.24 -14.48
C LYS A 116 -15.50 -0.05 -14.29
N LEU A 117 -16.21 -1.16 -14.05
CA LEU A 117 -15.59 -2.45 -13.78
C LEU A 117 -15.28 -3.29 -15.04
N GLY A 118 -15.71 -2.82 -16.23
CA GLY A 118 -15.45 -3.54 -17.47
C GLY A 118 -13.97 -3.57 -17.84
N ASN A 119 -13.44 -4.73 -18.17
CA ASN A 119 -12.00 -4.99 -18.37
C ASN A 119 -11.28 -4.06 -19.37
N ASN A 120 -12.00 -3.42 -20.28
CA ASN A 120 -11.43 -2.47 -21.27
C ASN A 120 -11.67 -0.99 -20.92
N ALA A 121 -12.34 -0.70 -19.80
CA ALA A 121 -12.73 0.66 -19.41
C ALA A 121 -12.40 0.97 -17.94
N THR A 122 -11.97 -0.03 -17.18
CA THR A 122 -11.65 0.12 -15.77
C THR A 122 -10.27 0.71 -15.56
N THR A 123 -10.12 1.48 -14.47
CA THR A 123 -8.82 1.89 -13.90
C THR A 123 -8.48 1.06 -12.65
N HIS A 124 -9.31 0.08 -12.32
CA HIS A 124 -9.01 -0.89 -11.28
C HIS A 124 -7.91 -1.86 -11.73
N GLN A 125 -7.06 -2.26 -10.79
CA GLN A 125 -6.05 -3.30 -10.99
C GLN A 125 -6.17 -4.28 -9.83
N VAL A 126 -6.54 -5.52 -10.11
CA VAL A 126 -6.70 -6.54 -9.06
C VAL A 126 -5.49 -7.44 -9.04
N GLU A 127 -4.85 -7.55 -7.89
CA GLU A 127 -3.68 -8.38 -7.64
C GLU A 127 -4.00 -9.49 -6.64
N LEU A 128 -3.50 -10.69 -6.92
CA LEU A 128 -3.43 -11.78 -5.94
C LEU A 128 -2.01 -11.81 -5.37
N ILE A 129 -1.91 -11.73 -4.05
CA ILE A 129 -0.64 -11.66 -3.31
C ILE A 129 -0.56 -12.82 -2.34
N ALA A 130 0.62 -13.38 -2.17
CA ALA A 130 0.93 -14.37 -1.14
C ALA A 130 2.20 -13.94 -0.40
N THR A 131 2.13 -13.88 0.92
CA THR A 131 3.26 -13.57 1.81
C THR A 131 3.47 -14.71 2.78
N TYR A 132 4.70 -15.17 2.91
CA TYR A 132 5.11 -16.16 3.90
C TYR A 132 6.16 -15.57 4.84
N GLU A 133 5.89 -15.62 6.14
CA GLU A 133 6.80 -15.18 7.20
C GLU A 133 7.47 -16.38 7.86
N PHE A 134 8.81 -16.34 8.00
CA PHE A 134 9.55 -17.44 8.59
C PHE A 134 9.55 -17.34 10.12
N GLU A 135 9.11 -18.37 10.83
CA GLU A 135 9.02 -18.37 12.29
C GLU A 135 10.36 -18.18 13.03
N LYS A 136 11.43 -18.73 12.47
CA LYS A 136 12.73 -18.83 13.17
C LYS A 136 13.73 -17.76 12.78
N ILE A 137 13.44 -17.04 11.76
CA ILE A 137 14.31 -15.96 11.23
C ILE A 137 13.42 -14.78 10.82
N PRO A 138 13.85 -13.53 11.02
CA PRO A 138 13.05 -12.36 10.69
C PRO A 138 13.09 -12.06 9.18
N VAL A 139 12.63 -13.03 8.40
CA VAL A 139 12.59 -13.00 6.93
C VAL A 139 11.16 -13.23 6.47
N HIS A 140 10.74 -12.51 5.47
CA HIS A 140 9.53 -12.81 4.70
C HIS A 140 9.83 -12.94 3.21
N ILE A 141 8.96 -13.64 2.50
CA ILE A 141 8.91 -13.66 1.05
C ILE A 141 7.51 -13.32 0.58
N THR A 142 7.40 -12.47 -0.42
CA THR A 142 6.11 -12.07 -1.02
C THR A 142 6.15 -12.28 -2.52
N GLY A 143 5.05 -12.76 -3.06
CA GLY A 143 4.82 -12.83 -4.50
C GLY A 143 3.44 -12.30 -4.84
N GLY A 144 3.32 -11.48 -5.89
CA GLY A 144 2.05 -10.92 -6.35
C GLY A 144 1.94 -10.93 -7.86
N THR A 145 0.72 -11.13 -8.35
CA THR A 145 0.41 -11.11 -9.79
C THR A 145 -0.90 -10.37 -10.03
N PHE A 146 -0.89 -9.41 -10.96
CA PHE A 146 -2.11 -8.75 -11.41
C PHE A 146 -2.95 -9.69 -12.27
N ILE A 147 -4.16 -9.99 -11.81
CA ILE A 147 -5.05 -10.99 -12.43
C ILE A 147 -6.18 -10.36 -13.24
N TYR A 148 -6.48 -9.07 -12.99
CA TYR A 148 -7.57 -8.35 -13.66
C TYR A 148 -7.31 -6.84 -13.70
N GLY A 149 -7.96 -6.16 -14.65
CA GLY A 149 -8.06 -4.71 -14.71
C GLY A 149 -7.06 -4.06 -15.66
N ASP A 150 -6.53 -2.89 -15.31
CA ASP A 150 -5.73 -2.04 -16.18
C ASP A 150 -4.23 -2.42 -16.26
N ASP A 151 -3.88 -3.64 -15.85
CA ASP A 151 -2.56 -4.22 -16.16
C ASP A 151 -2.56 -4.77 -17.58
N LYS A 152 -2.43 -3.88 -18.58
CA LYS A 152 -2.51 -4.20 -20.00
C LYS A 152 -1.17 -4.02 -20.71
N ASN A 153 -0.80 -5.00 -21.52
CA ASN A 153 0.31 -4.83 -22.45
C ASN A 153 -0.08 -3.94 -23.64
N TRP A 154 0.88 -3.61 -24.50
CA TRP A 154 0.70 -2.76 -25.67
C TRP A 154 -0.33 -3.31 -26.72
N LYS A 155 -0.76 -4.57 -26.60
CA LYS A 155 -1.84 -5.17 -27.42
C LYS A 155 -3.21 -5.09 -26.72
N GLY A 156 -3.31 -4.40 -25.58
CA GLY A 156 -4.53 -4.34 -24.76
C GLY A 156 -4.91 -5.65 -24.06
N LYS A 157 -4.00 -6.62 -23.98
CA LYS A 157 -4.23 -7.89 -23.30
C LYS A 157 -3.69 -7.79 -21.86
N GLN A 158 -4.34 -8.51 -20.93
CA GLN A 158 -3.84 -8.67 -19.58
C GLN A 158 -2.38 -9.11 -19.60
N ALA A 159 -1.52 -8.39 -18.89
CA ALA A 159 -0.08 -8.64 -18.88
C ALA A 159 0.32 -9.66 -17.82
N PHE A 160 -0.48 -9.80 -16.75
CA PHE A 160 -0.16 -10.61 -15.59
C PHE A 160 1.19 -10.19 -14.99
N SER A 161 1.37 -8.87 -14.81
CA SER A 161 2.57 -8.32 -14.21
C SER A 161 2.82 -8.95 -12.85
N THR A 162 3.98 -9.57 -12.69
CA THR A 162 4.31 -10.39 -11.53
C THR A 162 5.55 -9.84 -10.82
N TYR A 163 5.47 -9.76 -9.50
CA TYR A 163 6.52 -9.27 -8.62
C TYR A 163 6.80 -10.28 -7.52
N PHE A 164 8.07 -10.37 -7.13
CA PHE A 164 8.53 -11.12 -5.96
C PHE A 164 9.48 -10.28 -5.15
N GLU A 165 9.46 -10.46 -3.84
CA GLU A 165 10.45 -9.87 -2.94
C GLU A 165 10.78 -10.78 -1.77
N GLY A 166 11.97 -10.57 -1.22
CA GLY A 166 12.35 -11.06 0.09
C GLY A 166 12.76 -9.90 0.97
N GLY A 167 12.31 -9.91 2.21
CA GLY A 167 12.64 -8.90 3.21
C GLY A 167 13.24 -9.52 4.45
N TYR A 168 14.07 -8.73 5.12
CA TYR A 168 14.68 -9.04 6.42
C TYR A 168 14.54 -7.83 7.33
N THR A 169 14.14 -8.05 8.59
CA THR A 169 14.04 -7.01 9.61
C THR A 169 14.92 -7.36 10.79
N HIS A 170 15.77 -6.44 11.21
CA HIS A 170 16.58 -6.54 12.42
C HIS A 170 16.10 -5.52 13.46
N GLU A 171 15.69 -6.02 14.61
CA GLU A 171 15.36 -5.19 15.76
C GLU A 171 16.62 -5.03 16.63
N PHE A 172 17.13 -3.79 16.75
CA PHE A 172 18.26 -3.49 17.64
C PHE A 172 17.82 -3.44 19.08
N ASP A 173 16.62 -2.93 19.31
CA ASP A 173 15.94 -2.81 20.60
C ASP A 173 14.44 -2.57 20.36
N GLU A 174 13.65 -2.38 21.43
CA GLU A 174 12.19 -2.13 21.39
C GLU A 174 11.79 -0.86 20.61
N ARG A 175 12.75 0.00 20.29
CA ARG A 175 12.49 1.31 19.65
C ARG A 175 13.16 1.50 18.31
N ASN A 176 14.07 0.61 17.94
CA ASN A 176 14.90 0.80 16.75
C ASN A 176 14.95 -0.47 15.93
N SER A 177 14.60 -0.37 14.66
CA SER A 177 14.69 -1.48 13.71
C SER A 177 15.27 -1.03 12.36
N LEU A 178 15.86 -1.98 11.66
CA LEU A 178 16.33 -1.83 10.29
C LEU A 178 15.75 -2.94 9.43
N SER A 179 15.06 -2.57 8.37
CA SER A 179 14.53 -3.49 7.37
C SER A 179 15.27 -3.34 6.05
N ALA A 180 15.41 -4.43 5.34
CA ALA A 180 15.94 -4.46 3.98
C ALA A 180 15.07 -5.35 3.09
N VAL A 181 14.74 -4.88 1.90
CA VAL A 181 13.92 -5.58 0.91
C VAL A 181 14.65 -5.64 -0.41
N ALA A 182 14.62 -6.79 -1.07
CA ALA A 182 15.08 -6.98 -2.43
C ALA A 182 13.94 -7.57 -3.28
N GLY A 183 13.51 -6.83 -4.31
CA GLY A 183 12.39 -7.19 -5.16
C GLY A 183 12.74 -7.23 -6.65
N PHE A 184 12.09 -8.17 -7.34
CA PHE A 184 12.29 -8.36 -8.78
C PHE A 184 10.96 -8.71 -9.46
N SER A 185 10.90 -8.40 -10.74
CA SER A 185 9.76 -8.76 -11.59
C SER A 185 10.15 -9.85 -12.58
N VAL A 186 9.18 -10.73 -12.88
CA VAL A 186 9.27 -11.76 -13.91
C VAL A 186 8.16 -11.59 -14.94
N GLY A 187 8.45 -11.96 -16.17
CA GLY A 187 7.55 -11.71 -17.28
C GLY A 187 7.60 -10.24 -17.76
N LYS A 188 7.02 -10.00 -18.94
CA LYS A 188 6.90 -8.65 -19.50
C LYS A 188 5.71 -7.94 -18.90
N GLY A 189 5.93 -7.21 -17.81
CA GLY A 189 4.91 -6.50 -17.07
C GLY A 189 5.25 -5.03 -16.81
N MET A 190 4.39 -4.36 -16.05
CA MET A 190 4.48 -2.94 -15.73
C MET A 190 5.81 -2.54 -15.08
N TYR A 191 6.40 -3.42 -14.28
CA TYR A 191 7.66 -3.16 -13.57
C TYR A 191 8.87 -3.02 -14.49
N THR A 192 8.78 -3.50 -15.73
CA THR A 192 9.84 -3.45 -16.75
C THR A 192 9.33 -2.85 -18.06
N ASP A 193 8.35 -1.94 -18.00
CA ASP A 193 7.73 -1.25 -19.14
C ASP A 193 7.32 -2.22 -20.24
N TYR A 194 6.91 -3.44 -19.87
CA TYR A 194 6.52 -4.53 -20.78
C TYR A 194 7.63 -4.96 -21.77
N THR A 195 8.88 -4.63 -21.50
CA THR A 195 10.01 -4.86 -22.44
C THR A 195 10.89 -6.04 -22.05
N LYS A 196 11.21 -6.22 -20.76
CA LYS A 196 12.10 -7.26 -20.27
C LYS A 196 11.33 -8.35 -19.52
N ASN A 197 11.83 -9.59 -19.60
CA ASN A 197 11.25 -10.73 -18.88
C ASN A 197 11.73 -10.84 -17.42
N PHE A 198 12.73 -10.06 -17.03
CA PHE A 198 13.29 -10.02 -15.68
C PHE A 198 13.88 -8.65 -15.40
N GLY A 199 13.69 -8.17 -14.18
CA GLY A 199 14.34 -6.96 -13.70
C GLY A 199 14.35 -6.92 -12.17
N ILE A 200 15.50 -6.57 -11.59
CA ILE A 200 15.54 -6.14 -10.18
C ILE A 200 15.01 -4.72 -10.15
N VAL A 201 13.91 -4.51 -9.44
CA VAL A 201 13.16 -3.24 -9.50
C VAL A 201 13.05 -2.55 -8.13
N ASN A 202 13.42 -3.25 -7.05
CA ASN A 202 13.31 -2.70 -5.70
C ASN A 202 14.46 -3.19 -4.83
N LEU A 203 15.31 -2.29 -4.37
CA LEU A 203 16.28 -2.51 -3.31
C LEU A 203 16.05 -1.40 -2.28
N THR A 204 15.43 -1.73 -1.16
CA THR A 204 15.03 -0.76 -0.14
C THR A 204 15.67 -1.10 1.20
N ALA A 205 16.14 -0.07 1.89
CA ALA A 205 16.54 -0.12 3.29
C ALA A 205 15.75 0.92 4.07
N GLU A 206 15.23 0.55 5.24
CA GLU A 206 14.38 1.39 6.09
C GLU A 206 14.84 1.31 7.53
N TYR A 207 15.12 2.45 8.14
CA TYR A 207 15.38 2.55 9.55
C TYR A 207 14.18 3.21 10.24
N THR A 208 13.58 2.50 11.19
CA THR A 208 12.45 3.00 11.99
C THR A 208 12.90 3.24 13.43
N ARG A 209 12.50 4.40 13.95
CA ARG A 209 12.65 4.75 15.36
C ARG A 209 11.32 5.19 15.96
N LEU A 210 11.00 4.66 17.16
CA LEU A 210 9.86 5.10 17.95
C LEU A 210 10.27 6.32 18.80
N PHE A 211 9.63 7.46 18.57
CA PHE A 211 9.75 8.66 19.37
C PHE A 211 8.54 8.77 20.30
N THR A 212 8.76 9.03 21.59
CA THR A 212 7.63 9.30 22.49
C THR A 212 7.31 10.79 22.44
N VAL A 213 6.10 11.12 21.98
CA VAL A 213 5.57 12.49 21.90
C VAL A 213 4.25 12.53 22.66
N PHE A 214 4.18 13.29 23.76
CA PHE A 214 2.99 13.39 24.63
C PHE A 214 2.38 12.03 25.03
N ASN A 215 3.22 11.07 25.45
CA ASN A 215 2.85 9.68 25.80
C ASN A 215 2.34 8.82 24.62
N TYR A 216 2.50 9.27 23.40
CA TYR A 216 2.24 8.50 22.20
C TYR A 216 3.58 8.10 21.58
N ASP A 217 3.74 6.80 21.26
CA ASP A 217 4.91 6.31 20.55
C ASP A 217 4.69 6.50 19.04
N LEU A 218 5.41 7.47 18.48
CA LEU A 218 5.36 7.87 17.09
C LEU A 218 6.48 7.18 16.29
N PRO A 219 6.17 6.21 15.41
CA PRO A 219 7.14 5.66 14.48
C PRO A 219 7.55 6.72 13.45
N ALA A 220 8.86 6.92 13.31
CA ALA A 220 9.45 7.70 12.24
C ALA A 220 10.41 6.80 11.45
N THR A 221 10.14 6.66 10.17
CA THR A 221 10.91 5.80 9.26
C THR A 221 11.66 6.65 8.24
N VAL A 222 12.96 6.41 8.11
CA VAL A 222 13.79 6.93 7.03
C VAL A 222 14.05 5.78 6.07
N SER A 223 13.71 5.97 4.80
CA SER A 223 13.82 4.97 3.76
C SER A 223 14.77 5.42 2.65
N TYR A 224 15.54 4.48 2.11
CA TYR A 224 16.29 4.65 0.89
C TYR A 224 15.97 3.50 -0.05
N THR A 225 15.49 3.83 -1.25
CA THR A 225 15.15 2.87 -2.29
C THR A 225 15.99 3.13 -3.54
N TYR A 226 16.57 2.07 -4.08
CA TYR A 226 17.20 2.06 -5.39
C TYR A 226 16.45 1.09 -6.32
N ASN A 227 16.06 1.58 -7.48
CA ASN A 227 15.49 0.76 -8.55
C ASN A 227 16.56 0.52 -9.62
N PRO A 228 17.19 -0.66 -9.69
CA PRO A 228 18.23 -0.97 -10.66
C PRO A 228 17.76 -0.93 -12.12
N TYR A 229 16.49 -1.25 -12.37
CA TYR A 229 15.92 -1.21 -13.72
C TYR A 229 15.79 0.23 -14.25
N LEU A 230 15.40 1.17 -13.39
CA LEU A 230 15.29 2.58 -13.72
C LEU A 230 16.61 3.35 -13.55
N GLU A 231 17.62 2.75 -12.90
CA GLU A 231 18.89 3.39 -12.50
C GLU A 231 18.65 4.65 -11.65
N LYS A 232 17.63 4.63 -10.78
CA LYS A 232 17.22 5.76 -9.94
C LYS A 232 17.13 5.36 -8.48
N SER A 233 17.36 6.34 -7.60
CA SER A 233 17.20 6.17 -6.16
C SER A 233 16.46 7.33 -5.54
N TRP A 234 15.83 7.07 -4.38
CA TRP A 234 15.07 8.02 -3.60
C TRP A 234 15.33 7.81 -2.11
N ALA A 235 15.40 8.90 -1.37
CA ALA A 235 15.34 8.91 0.08
C ALA A 235 14.06 9.62 0.51
N TYR A 236 13.36 9.09 1.52
CA TYR A 236 12.12 9.68 2.02
C TYR A 236 11.92 9.36 3.49
N VAL A 237 11.01 10.10 4.11
CA VAL A 237 10.67 9.97 5.53
C VAL A 237 9.16 9.76 5.65
N THR A 238 8.77 8.86 6.57
CA THR A 238 7.36 8.62 6.91
C THR A 238 7.18 8.74 8.42
N LEU A 239 6.11 9.41 8.85
CA LEU A 239 5.60 9.45 10.22
C LEU A 239 4.28 8.70 10.25
N SER A 240 4.12 7.74 11.15
CA SER A 240 2.93 6.88 11.23
C SER A 240 2.15 7.14 12.52
N PHE A 241 0.86 7.43 12.38
CA PHE A 241 -0.07 7.66 13.49
C PHE A 241 -1.13 6.57 13.44
N GLY A 242 -1.22 5.73 14.48
CA GLY A 242 -2.18 4.62 14.58
C GLY A 242 -3.07 4.71 15.82
N PHE A 243 -4.24 4.04 15.79
CA PHE A 243 -5.20 3.91 16.89
C PHE A 243 -5.97 2.60 16.79
#